data_cf0a18d7a7a2957ce185b75c5d9defcc
#
_entry.id   cf0a18d7a7a2957ce185b75c5d9defcc
#
_cell.length_a   1.000
_cell.length_b   1.000
_cell.length_c   1.000
_cell.angle_alpha   90.00
_cell.angle_beta   90.00
_cell.angle_gamma   90.00
#
_symmetry.space_group_name_H-M   'P 1'
#
loop_
_entity.id
_entity.type
_entity.pdbx_description
1 polymer ?
#
loop_
_entity_poly.entity_id
_entity_poly.type
_entity_poly.pdbx_seq_one_letter_code
_entity_poly.pdbx_strand_id
1 'polypeptide(L)'
;FGAENFIAIIKFQKTGSLAANLMSSTTDYLVWYGKDKRKVKYHQLYLERKTGDTALDRYDYIELPDKTVQRLTRPQILGKEALPEGKRLRYTTLLSDGESSSSEQAVHIAGETFLPRHGKHWKTSPAGIIRLNEKGRIQKLGSTIWYKRYVDDFPVIPMNDRWESLQIGVELTYVVQTSPMVIQRCMLMSIDPGDLVLDITCGSGTTAFVAEQWGRRWITCDTSRVALTLAKQRLMTASYD
;
A
#
# COMPACT_ATOMS: atom_id res chain seq x y z
N PHE A 1 1.85 -13.37 -25.08
CA PHE A 1 2.73 -13.18 -23.91
C PHE A 1 3.04 -14.50 -23.19
N GLY A 2 2.17 -15.54 -23.33
CA GLY A 2 2.31 -16.83 -22.63
C GLY A 2 1.83 -16.77 -21.17
N ALA A 3 1.18 -17.83 -20.70
CA ALA A 3 0.64 -17.90 -19.34
C ALA A 3 1.75 -17.83 -18.27
N GLU A 4 2.93 -18.31 -18.59
CA GLU A 4 4.11 -18.30 -17.72
C GLU A 4 4.59 -16.88 -17.40
N ASN A 5 4.29 -15.92 -18.27
CA ASN A 5 4.69 -14.51 -18.13
C ASN A 5 3.62 -13.64 -17.48
N PHE A 6 2.53 -14.22 -17.05
CA PHE A 6 1.49 -13.54 -16.26
C PHE A 6 2.06 -13.11 -14.90
N ILE A 7 1.80 -11.85 -14.51
CA ILE A 7 2.26 -11.27 -13.24
C ILE A 7 1.09 -11.09 -12.29
N ALA A 8 0.10 -10.26 -12.68
CA ALA A 8 -1.02 -9.94 -11.81
C ALA A 8 -2.24 -9.44 -12.58
N ILE A 9 -3.40 -9.49 -11.91
CA ILE A 9 -4.61 -8.73 -12.25
C ILE A 9 -4.79 -7.66 -11.18
N ILE A 10 -4.85 -6.41 -11.59
CA ILE A 10 -5.07 -5.28 -10.70
C ILE A 10 -6.49 -4.78 -10.92
N LYS A 11 -7.27 -4.69 -9.84
CA LYS A 11 -8.61 -4.10 -9.85
C LYS A 11 -8.54 -2.63 -9.50
N PHE A 12 -9.20 -1.78 -10.29
CA PHE A 12 -9.31 -0.37 -9.94
C PHE A 12 -10.74 0.15 -10.04
N GLN A 13 -11.07 1.08 -9.16
CA GLN A 13 -12.40 1.66 -9.08
C GLN A 13 -12.60 2.71 -10.18
N LYS A 14 -13.74 2.62 -10.90
CA LYS A 14 -14.22 3.62 -11.86
C LYS A 14 -14.96 4.78 -11.18
N THR A 15 -15.14 5.88 -11.90
CA THR A 15 -16.11 6.93 -11.55
C THR A 15 -17.52 6.46 -11.83
N GLY A 16 -18.27 6.23 -10.79
CA GLY A 16 -19.71 5.93 -10.89
C GLY A 16 -20.00 4.50 -11.30
N SER A 17 -21.18 4.06 -10.95
CA SER A 17 -21.77 2.82 -11.45
C SER A 17 -22.47 3.11 -12.76
N LEU A 18 -22.14 2.39 -13.82
CA LEU A 18 -23.00 2.34 -15.00
C LEU A 18 -24.25 1.56 -14.64
N ALA A 19 -25.41 2.14 -14.90
CA ALA A 19 -26.67 1.44 -14.73
C ALA A 19 -26.69 0.18 -15.62
N ALA A 20 -26.95 -0.96 -15.01
CA ALA A 20 -27.04 -2.23 -15.69
C ALA A 20 -28.34 -2.92 -15.29
N ASN A 21 -28.88 -3.74 -16.18
CA ASN A 21 -30.15 -4.46 -15.94
C ASN A 21 -30.09 -5.47 -14.77
N LEU A 22 -28.88 -5.91 -14.38
CA LEU A 22 -28.68 -6.85 -13.28
C LEU A 22 -27.73 -6.25 -12.23
N MET A 23 -26.42 -6.38 -12.44
CA MET A 23 -25.43 -5.91 -11.49
C MET A 23 -24.57 -4.84 -12.14
N SER A 24 -24.51 -3.66 -11.51
CA SER A 24 -23.64 -2.57 -11.97
C SER A 24 -22.17 -2.87 -11.65
N SER A 25 -21.28 -2.62 -12.62
CA SER A 25 -19.86 -2.71 -12.40
C SER A 25 -19.27 -1.36 -11.98
N THR A 26 -18.54 -1.35 -10.87
CA THR A 26 -17.84 -0.17 -10.36
C THR A 26 -16.33 -0.27 -10.54
N THR A 27 -15.84 -1.36 -11.14
CA THR A 27 -14.42 -1.67 -11.25
C THR A 27 -14.03 -2.07 -12.66
N ASP A 28 -12.80 -1.69 -13.04
CA ASP A 28 -12.09 -2.22 -14.21
C ASP A 28 -10.86 -3.01 -13.77
N TYR A 29 -10.22 -3.63 -14.75
CA TYR A 29 -9.09 -4.51 -14.53
C TYR A 29 -7.92 -4.12 -15.42
N LEU A 30 -6.71 -4.16 -14.84
CA LEU A 30 -5.46 -4.17 -15.57
C LEU A 30 -4.90 -5.59 -15.55
N VAL A 31 -4.50 -6.10 -16.68
CA VAL A 31 -3.83 -7.40 -16.78
C VAL A 31 -2.37 -7.14 -17.06
N TRP A 32 -1.51 -7.53 -16.13
CA TRP A 32 -0.08 -7.28 -16.21
C TRP A 32 0.69 -8.53 -16.64
N TYR A 33 1.42 -8.39 -17.74
CA TYR A 33 2.33 -9.39 -18.27
C TYR A 33 3.74 -8.80 -18.42
N GLY A 34 4.74 -9.65 -18.23
CA GLY A 34 6.12 -9.35 -18.65
C GLY A 34 6.43 -9.99 -20.00
N LYS A 35 7.43 -9.49 -20.72
CA LYS A 35 8.03 -10.21 -21.83
C LYS A 35 8.80 -11.45 -21.34
N ASP A 36 9.50 -11.33 -20.25
CA ASP A 36 10.09 -12.38 -19.41
C ASP A 36 9.85 -11.99 -17.96
N LYS A 37 8.97 -12.69 -17.26
CA LYS A 37 8.58 -12.42 -15.87
C LYS A 37 9.77 -12.29 -14.92
N ARG A 38 10.86 -13.04 -15.17
CA ARG A 38 12.07 -13.04 -14.33
C ARG A 38 12.90 -11.77 -14.45
N LYS A 39 12.68 -10.97 -15.51
CA LYS A 39 13.40 -9.73 -15.83
C LYS A 39 12.56 -8.48 -15.65
N VAL A 40 11.34 -8.61 -15.14
CA VAL A 40 10.45 -7.47 -14.91
C VAL A 40 11.01 -6.60 -13.80
N LYS A 41 11.15 -5.31 -14.05
CA LYS A 41 11.40 -4.30 -13.02
C LYS A 41 10.14 -4.16 -12.16
N TYR A 42 10.31 -4.09 -10.86
CA TYR A 42 9.20 -3.84 -9.93
C TYR A 42 9.63 -2.92 -8.79
N HIS A 43 8.94 -1.80 -8.68
CA HIS A 43 9.09 -0.85 -7.58
C HIS A 43 7.85 -0.89 -6.72
N GLN A 44 7.98 -1.29 -5.45
CA GLN A 44 6.87 -1.29 -4.51
C GLN A 44 6.42 0.15 -4.25
N LEU A 45 5.17 0.45 -4.60
CA LEU A 45 4.53 1.71 -4.27
C LEU A 45 3.89 1.65 -2.88
N TYR A 46 3.84 2.79 -2.21
CA TYR A 46 3.29 2.92 -0.86
C TYR A 46 2.22 4.00 -0.81
N LEU A 47 1.24 3.79 0.05
CA LEU A 47 0.21 4.76 0.39
C LEU A 47 0.44 5.25 1.81
N GLU A 48 0.23 6.52 2.07
CA GLU A 48 0.19 7.05 3.43
C GLU A 48 -0.99 6.45 4.19
N ARG A 49 -0.79 6.17 5.47
CA ARG A 49 -1.87 5.80 6.39
C ARG A 49 -2.71 7.03 6.69
N LYS A 50 -3.98 6.98 6.34
CA LYS A 50 -4.94 8.05 6.66
C LYS A 50 -5.74 7.69 7.91
N THR A 51 -6.11 8.69 8.70
CA THR A 51 -7.08 8.54 9.79
C THR A 51 -8.39 7.99 9.21
N GLY A 52 -8.93 6.93 9.83
CA GLY A 52 -10.10 6.21 9.32
C GLY A 52 -9.79 5.01 8.42
N ASP A 53 -8.51 4.72 8.16
CA ASP A 53 -8.11 3.48 7.49
C ASP A 53 -8.47 2.27 8.37
N THR A 54 -9.18 1.29 7.82
CA THR A 54 -9.57 0.04 8.52
C THR A 54 -8.39 -0.73 9.09
N ALA A 55 -7.20 -0.53 8.55
CA ALA A 55 -5.97 -1.07 9.12
C ALA A 55 -5.62 -0.46 10.48
N LEU A 56 -6.08 0.77 10.78
CA LEU A 56 -5.90 1.44 12.06
C LEU A 56 -6.86 0.93 13.14
N ASP A 57 -7.95 0.26 12.79
CA ASP A 57 -8.90 -0.32 13.77
C ASP A 57 -8.22 -1.32 14.72
N ARG A 58 -7.13 -1.93 14.27
CA ARG A 58 -6.33 -2.87 15.07
C ARG A 58 -5.38 -2.21 16.06
N TYR A 59 -5.18 -0.86 15.94
CA TYR A 59 -4.36 -0.09 16.87
C TYR A 59 -5.27 0.50 17.93
N ASP A 60 -5.71 -0.34 18.85
CA ASP A 60 -6.75 -0.07 19.84
C ASP A 60 -6.21 0.36 21.21
N TYR A 61 -4.92 0.68 21.29
CA TYR A 61 -4.28 1.23 22.48
C TYR A 61 -3.56 2.55 22.18
N ILE A 62 -3.32 3.32 23.25
CA ILE A 62 -2.51 4.54 23.21
C ILE A 62 -1.57 4.57 24.41
N GLU A 63 -0.29 4.88 24.18
CA GLU A 63 0.68 5.16 25.23
C GLU A 63 0.75 6.64 25.47
N LEU A 64 0.44 7.06 26.68
CA LEU A 64 0.44 8.46 27.12
C LEU A 64 1.90 8.94 27.36
N PRO A 65 2.12 10.27 27.53
CA PRO A 65 3.45 10.82 27.81
C PRO A 65 4.13 10.23 29.06
N ASP A 66 3.35 9.85 30.08
CA ASP A 66 3.80 9.19 31.31
C ASP A 66 4.15 7.69 31.14
N LYS A 67 4.07 7.16 29.92
CA LYS A 67 4.29 5.75 29.55
C LYS A 67 3.18 4.80 29.99
N THR A 68 2.11 5.26 30.58
CA THR A 68 0.92 4.42 30.81
C THR A 68 0.25 4.10 29.48
N VAL A 69 -0.29 2.88 29.38
CA VAL A 69 -0.99 2.43 28.17
C VAL A 69 -2.44 2.18 28.51
N GLN A 70 -3.34 2.83 27.78
CA GLN A 70 -4.77 2.63 27.93
C GLN A 70 -5.41 2.14 26.61
N ARG A 71 -6.53 1.45 26.74
CA ARG A 71 -7.31 1.03 25.58
C ARG A 71 -8.19 2.18 25.10
N LEU A 72 -8.24 2.36 23.77
CA LEU A 72 -9.09 3.35 23.12
C LEU A 72 -10.55 2.89 23.11
N THR A 73 -11.47 3.84 23.25
CA THR A 73 -12.90 3.61 23.07
C THR A 73 -13.24 3.37 21.60
N ARG A 74 -14.39 2.75 21.33
CA ARG A 74 -14.81 2.51 19.93
C ARG A 74 -15.00 3.81 19.14
N PRO A 75 -15.60 4.89 19.68
CA PRO A 75 -15.65 6.20 18.99
C PRO A 75 -14.28 6.76 18.66
N GLN A 76 -13.31 6.68 19.58
CA GLN A 76 -11.93 7.13 19.35
C GLN A 76 -11.25 6.34 18.23
N ILE A 77 -11.40 5.01 18.21
CA ILE A 77 -10.84 4.14 17.15
C ILE A 77 -11.40 4.56 15.79
N LEU A 78 -12.69 4.87 15.71
CA LEU A 78 -13.39 5.26 14.47
C LEU A 78 -13.19 6.74 14.08
N GLY A 79 -12.43 7.52 14.86
CA GLY A 79 -12.21 8.95 14.60
C GLY A 79 -13.42 9.85 14.86
N LYS A 80 -14.42 9.37 15.61
CA LYS A 80 -15.62 10.14 16.01
C LYS A 80 -15.38 10.99 17.26
N GLU A 81 -14.37 10.65 18.03
CA GLU A 81 -13.90 11.39 19.20
C GLU A 81 -12.39 11.62 19.09
N ALA A 82 -11.93 12.71 19.69
CA ALA A 82 -10.51 13.04 19.73
C ALA A 82 -9.72 11.98 20.51
N LEU A 83 -8.52 11.67 20.03
CA LEU A 83 -7.59 10.82 20.74
C LEU A 83 -6.94 11.59 21.88
N PRO A 84 -6.64 10.95 23.03
CA PRO A 84 -5.74 11.49 24.03
C PRO A 84 -4.37 11.83 23.42
N GLU A 85 -3.62 12.72 24.05
CA GLU A 85 -2.24 12.95 23.68
C GLU A 85 -1.41 11.71 23.94
N GLY A 86 -0.70 11.22 22.91
CA GLY A 86 0.10 9.99 23.04
C GLY A 86 0.39 9.29 21.72
N LYS A 87 1.03 8.13 21.83
CA LYS A 87 1.39 7.30 20.67
C LYS A 87 0.45 6.12 20.52
N ARG A 88 -0.33 6.11 19.47
CA ARG A 88 -1.26 5.03 19.17
C ARG A 88 -0.51 3.75 18.81
N LEU A 89 -0.88 2.63 19.42
CA LEU A 89 -0.21 1.34 19.28
C LEU A 89 -1.19 0.16 19.25
N ARG A 90 -0.66 -0.99 18.85
CA ARG A 90 -1.27 -2.30 19.05
C ARG A 90 -0.26 -3.28 19.63
N TYR A 91 -0.76 -4.27 20.32
CA TYR A 91 0.04 -5.41 20.72
C TYR A 91 0.10 -6.47 19.62
N THR A 92 1.30 -6.94 19.34
CA THR A 92 1.55 -7.98 18.32
C THR A 92 2.30 -9.13 18.98
N THR A 93 1.89 -10.37 18.68
CA THR A 93 2.59 -11.54 19.19
C THR A 93 4.02 -11.61 18.69
N LEU A 94 4.94 -11.94 19.60
CA LEU A 94 6.33 -12.25 19.31
C LEU A 94 6.53 -13.72 18.90
N LEU A 95 5.46 -14.52 18.89
CA LEU A 95 5.49 -15.94 18.57
C LEU A 95 5.07 -16.20 17.12
N SER A 96 5.73 -17.16 16.49
CA SER A 96 5.39 -17.73 15.19
C SER A 96 5.17 -19.23 15.33
N ASP A 97 4.39 -19.82 14.42
CA ASP A 97 4.17 -21.25 14.37
C ASP A 97 5.38 -21.99 13.79
N GLY A 98 5.57 -23.24 14.19
CA GLY A 98 6.67 -24.10 13.80
C GLY A 98 7.80 -24.16 14.84
N GLU A 99 8.67 -25.11 14.69
CA GLU A 99 9.86 -25.29 15.51
C GLU A 99 11.07 -24.60 14.92
N SER A 100 11.92 -24.03 15.77
CA SER A 100 13.17 -23.38 15.35
C SER A 100 14.15 -23.40 16.50
N SER A 101 15.12 -24.29 16.42
CA SER A 101 16.13 -24.54 17.49
C SER A 101 16.89 -23.28 17.96
N SER A 102 17.04 -22.29 17.10
CA SER A 102 17.71 -21.01 17.44
C SER A 102 16.81 -20.00 18.14
N SER A 103 15.48 -20.17 18.08
CA SER A 103 14.49 -19.18 18.54
C SER A 103 13.55 -19.73 19.62
N GLU A 104 13.88 -20.89 20.21
CA GLU A 104 13.13 -21.52 21.32
C GLU A 104 13.73 -21.26 22.70
N GLN A 105 14.84 -20.52 22.75
CA GLN A 105 15.54 -20.25 24.00
C GLN A 105 14.74 -19.33 24.92
N ALA A 106 14.96 -19.51 26.22
CA ALA A 106 14.39 -18.65 27.25
C ALA A 106 14.89 -17.19 27.11
N VAL A 107 13.99 -16.26 27.40
CA VAL A 107 14.30 -14.83 27.48
C VAL A 107 14.01 -14.34 28.90
N HIS A 108 14.99 -13.67 29.52
CA HIS A 108 14.87 -13.12 30.85
C HIS A 108 14.61 -11.63 30.80
N ILE A 109 13.47 -11.17 31.34
CA ILE A 109 13.05 -9.76 31.36
C ILE A 109 12.50 -9.43 32.74
N ALA A 110 13.01 -8.38 33.35
CA ALA A 110 12.57 -7.88 34.66
C ALA A 110 12.49 -8.97 35.75
N GLY A 111 13.46 -9.91 35.77
CA GLY A 111 13.53 -11.01 36.75
C GLY A 111 12.62 -12.20 36.45
N GLU A 112 11.87 -12.17 35.37
CA GLU A 112 11.02 -13.27 34.92
C GLU A 112 11.57 -13.95 33.66
N THR A 113 11.26 -15.25 33.52
CA THR A 113 11.69 -16.06 32.39
C THR A 113 10.51 -16.36 31.48
N PHE A 114 10.65 -16.05 30.21
CA PHE A 114 9.64 -16.31 29.17
C PHE A 114 10.16 -17.34 28.17
N LEU A 115 9.33 -18.30 27.82
CA LEU A 115 9.57 -19.33 26.83
C LEU A 115 8.48 -19.31 25.76
N PRO A 116 8.79 -19.67 24.51
CA PRO A 116 7.77 -19.96 23.53
C PRO A 116 6.89 -21.13 24.00
N ARG A 117 5.63 -21.13 23.66
CA ARG A 117 4.74 -22.28 23.89
C ARG A 117 5.17 -23.43 22.98
N HIS A 118 4.84 -24.66 23.35
CA HIS A 118 5.09 -25.85 22.53
C HIS A 118 4.60 -25.64 21.08
N GLY A 119 5.43 -26.02 20.10
CA GLY A 119 5.16 -25.84 18.67
C GLY A 119 5.28 -24.40 18.14
N LYS A 120 5.88 -23.50 18.94
CA LYS A 120 6.10 -22.10 18.55
C LYS A 120 7.53 -21.66 18.84
N HIS A 121 7.98 -20.67 18.09
CA HIS A 121 9.29 -20.04 18.30
C HIS A 121 9.15 -18.51 18.32
N TRP A 122 10.17 -17.81 18.82
CA TRP A 122 10.23 -16.36 18.76
C TRP A 122 10.41 -15.87 17.32
N LYS A 123 9.71 -14.82 16.92
CA LYS A 123 9.86 -14.16 15.61
C LYS A 123 11.22 -13.47 15.42
N THR A 124 11.97 -13.30 16.50
CA THR A 124 13.32 -12.73 16.49
C THR A 124 14.18 -13.49 17.50
N SER A 125 15.49 -13.29 17.46
CA SER A 125 16.40 -13.92 18.42
C SER A 125 16.13 -13.45 19.85
N PRO A 126 16.50 -14.22 20.89
CA PRO A 126 16.44 -13.78 22.28
C PRO A 126 17.14 -12.42 22.53
N ALA A 127 18.29 -12.21 21.91
CA ALA A 127 19.00 -10.92 21.97
C ALA A 127 18.19 -9.79 21.32
N GLY A 128 17.42 -10.10 20.26
CA GLY A 128 16.50 -9.14 19.64
C GLY A 128 15.37 -8.74 20.57
N ILE A 129 14.81 -9.69 21.32
CA ILE A 129 13.76 -9.40 22.31
C ILE A 129 14.30 -8.54 23.46
N ILE A 130 15.51 -8.82 23.94
CA ILE A 130 16.16 -8.01 24.99
C ILE A 130 16.32 -6.56 24.51
N ARG A 131 16.83 -6.35 23.27
CA ARG A 131 16.94 -5.00 22.68
C ARG A 131 15.59 -4.31 22.54
N LEU A 132 14.54 -5.04 22.21
CA LEU A 132 13.17 -4.47 22.15
C LEU A 132 12.70 -4.05 23.55
N ASN A 133 13.02 -4.83 24.59
CA ASN A 133 12.69 -4.48 25.97
C ASN A 133 13.44 -3.22 26.43
N GLU A 134 14.73 -3.10 26.17
CA GLU A 134 15.54 -1.91 26.47
C GLU A 134 14.97 -0.64 25.81
N LYS A 135 14.38 -0.79 24.61
CA LYS A 135 13.69 0.30 23.90
C LYS A 135 12.23 0.52 24.34
N GLY A 136 11.77 -0.14 25.41
CA GLY A 136 10.40 -0.03 25.91
C GLY A 136 9.34 -0.59 24.98
N ARG A 137 9.73 -1.50 24.04
CA ARG A 137 8.86 -2.07 23.03
C ARG A 137 8.20 -3.37 23.44
N ILE A 138 8.49 -3.86 24.64
CA ILE A 138 7.90 -5.08 25.20
C ILE A 138 6.88 -4.71 26.26
N GLN A 139 5.77 -5.43 26.30
CA GLN A 139 4.77 -5.37 27.35
C GLN A 139 4.42 -6.78 27.79
N LYS A 140 4.48 -7.05 29.10
CA LYS A 140 3.89 -8.26 29.67
C LYS A 140 2.38 -8.09 29.74
N LEU A 141 1.64 -9.03 29.17
CA LEU A 141 0.20 -9.15 29.28
C LEU A 141 -0.13 -10.59 29.68
N GLY A 142 -0.64 -10.77 30.90
CA GLY A 142 -0.81 -12.09 31.50
C GLY A 142 0.52 -12.82 31.69
N SER A 143 0.64 -14.04 31.19
CA SER A 143 1.84 -14.89 31.32
C SER A 143 2.80 -14.78 30.12
N THR A 144 2.59 -13.86 29.18
CA THR A 144 3.40 -13.76 27.98
C THR A 144 3.79 -12.32 27.68
N ILE A 145 4.78 -12.16 26.80
CA ILE A 145 5.28 -10.86 26.36
C ILE A 145 4.77 -10.54 24.96
N TRP A 146 4.49 -9.26 24.74
CA TRP A 146 3.95 -8.73 23.50
C TRP A 146 4.79 -7.56 22.99
N TYR A 147 4.86 -7.42 21.68
CA TYR A 147 5.52 -6.29 21.03
C TYR A 147 4.56 -5.11 20.90
N LYS A 148 4.99 -3.93 21.39
CA LYS A 148 4.33 -2.64 21.17
C LYS A 148 4.65 -2.16 19.76
N ARG A 149 3.71 -2.27 18.85
CA ARG A 149 3.82 -1.76 17.48
C ARG A 149 3.07 -0.45 17.40
N TYR A 150 3.79 0.67 17.23
CA TYR A 150 3.16 1.97 17.06
C TYR A 150 2.74 2.19 15.61
N VAL A 151 1.76 3.10 15.41
CA VAL A 151 1.32 3.50 14.06
C VAL A 151 2.50 4.11 13.29
N ASP A 152 3.29 4.93 13.95
CA ASP A 152 4.43 5.65 13.37
C ASP A 152 5.60 4.75 12.99
N ASP A 153 5.65 3.49 13.47
CA ASP A 153 6.66 2.52 13.03
C ASP A 153 6.49 2.16 11.55
N PHE A 154 5.28 2.30 11.03
CA PHE A 154 4.93 2.00 9.64
C PHE A 154 3.92 3.03 9.12
N PRO A 155 4.37 4.26 8.83
CA PRO A 155 3.48 5.36 8.42
C PRO A 155 2.88 5.14 7.03
N VAL A 156 3.37 4.15 6.30
CA VAL A 156 2.92 3.81 4.96
C VAL A 156 2.42 2.36 4.88
N ILE A 157 1.58 2.11 3.88
CA ILE A 157 1.05 0.78 3.55
C ILE A 157 1.54 0.40 2.15
N PRO A 158 2.14 -0.77 1.94
CA PRO A 158 2.47 -1.22 0.59
C PRO A 158 1.18 -1.35 -0.24
N MET A 159 1.22 -0.79 -1.45
CA MET A 159 0.12 -0.90 -2.40
C MET A 159 -0.01 -2.34 -2.88
N ASN A 160 -1.23 -2.82 -2.98
CA ASN A 160 -1.58 -4.15 -3.48
C ASN A 160 -2.32 -4.07 -4.83
N ASP A 161 -2.93 -5.16 -5.25
CA ASP A 161 -3.68 -5.31 -6.51
C ASP A 161 -5.10 -4.71 -6.48
N ARG A 162 -5.50 -4.04 -5.40
CA ARG A 162 -6.78 -3.36 -5.25
C ARG A 162 -6.56 -1.86 -5.12
N TRP A 163 -6.89 -1.12 -6.18
CA TRP A 163 -6.71 0.32 -6.25
C TRP A 163 -8.04 1.05 -6.10
N GLU A 164 -8.17 1.79 -5.03
CA GLU A 164 -9.33 2.63 -4.71
C GLU A 164 -8.98 4.12 -4.82
N SER A 165 -9.99 4.96 -4.83
CA SER A 165 -9.86 6.44 -4.77
C SER A 165 -8.97 7.04 -5.86
N LEU A 166 -9.12 6.61 -7.13
CA LEU A 166 -8.30 7.03 -8.26
C LEU A 166 -8.77 8.29 -8.97
N GLN A 167 -9.75 9.01 -8.42
CA GLN A 167 -10.51 10.00 -9.18
C GLN A 167 -10.58 11.39 -8.53
N ILE A 168 -9.61 11.76 -7.73
CA ILE A 168 -9.58 13.09 -7.14
C ILE A 168 -9.13 14.09 -8.22
N GLY A 169 -10.04 14.98 -8.65
CA GLY A 169 -9.71 16.13 -9.49
C GLY A 169 -9.43 15.84 -10.98
N VAL A 170 -9.94 14.75 -11.54
CA VAL A 170 -9.75 14.43 -12.96
C VAL A 170 -10.83 15.12 -13.80
N GLU A 171 -10.45 16.12 -14.59
CA GLU A 171 -11.28 16.68 -15.63
C GLU A 171 -11.35 15.72 -16.83
N LEU A 172 -12.56 15.26 -17.18
CA LEU A 172 -12.76 14.34 -18.29
C LEU A 172 -12.83 15.17 -19.60
N THR A 173 -11.78 15.13 -20.39
CA THR A 173 -11.71 15.80 -21.70
C THR A 173 -12.05 14.89 -22.88
N TYR A 174 -12.23 13.59 -22.63
CA TYR A 174 -12.55 12.59 -23.65
C TYR A 174 -13.52 11.53 -23.13
N VAL A 175 -14.35 10.97 -24.04
CA VAL A 175 -15.48 10.09 -23.69
C VAL A 175 -15.07 8.83 -22.90
N VAL A 176 -13.89 8.26 -23.21
CA VAL A 176 -13.32 7.11 -22.51
C VAL A 176 -11.90 7.46 -22.09
N GLN A 177 -11.78 8.06 -20.92
CA GLN A 177 -10.48 8.47 -20.40
C GLN A 177 -10.13 7.64 -19.17
N THR A 178 -8.94 7.02 -19.22
CA THR A 178 -8.36 6.37 -18.05
C THR A 178 -7.80 7.43 -17.10
N SER A 179 -8.03 7.26 -15.80
CA SER A 179 -7.47 8.16 -14.80
C SER A 179 -5.95 8.25 -14.91
N PRO A 180 -5.37 9.47 -14.93
CA PRO A 180 -3.91 9.65 -14.92
C PRO A 180 -3.23 8.91 -13.77
N MET A 181 -3.87 8.80 -12.60
CA MET A 181 -3.33 8.06 -11.44
C MET A 181 -3.14 6.57 -11.72
N VAL A 182 -3.99 5.96 -12.55
CA VAL A 182 -3.83 4.54 -12.93
C VAL A 182 -2.56 4.37 -13.76
N ILE A 183 -2.39 5.22 -14.78
CA ILE A 183 -1.22 5.20 -15.66
C ILE A 183 0.05 5.53 -14.87
N GLN A 184 0.01 6.55 -14.02
CA GLN A 184 1.11 6.91 -13.13
C GLN A 184 1.57 5.74 -12.26
N ARG A 185 0.65 5.04 -11.63
CA ARG A 185 0.97 3.86 -10.80
C ARG A 185 1.61 2.75 -11.64
N CYS A 186 1.08 2.47 -12.82
CA CYS A 186 1.67 1.50 -13.74
C CYS A 186 3.12 1.88 -14.09
N MET A 187 3.37 3.13 -14.45
CA MET A 187 4.71 3.61 -14.80
C MET A 187 5.67 3.57 -13.63
N LEU A 188 5.29 4.14 -12.48
CA LEU A 188 6.14 4.18 -11.30
C LEU A 188 6.47 2.80 -10.76
N MET A 189 5.58 1.83 -10.95
CA MET A 189 5.76 0.45 -10.50
C MET A 189 6.68 -0.37 -11.42
N SER A 190 6.75 -0.06 -12.72
CA SER A 190 7.33 -0.97 -13.71
C SER A 190 8.48 -0.42 -14.55
N ILE A 191 8.70 0.90 -14.55
CA ILE A 191 9.73 1.56 -15.38
C ILE A 191 10.44 2.71 -14.66
N ASP A 192 11.68 2.96 -15.08
CA ASP A 192 12.53 4.04 -14.56
C ASP A 192 12.41 5.32 -15.39
N PRO A 193 12.83 6.50 -14.85
CA PRO A 193 13.02 7.70 -15.65
C PRO A 193 13.92 7.45 -16.88
N GLY A 194 13.52 7.99 -18.04
CA GLY A 194 14.20 7.77 -19.32
C GLY A 194 13.82 6.49 -20.06
N ASP A 195 13.10 5.54 -19.43
CA ASP A 195 12.56 4.37 -20.14
C ASP A 195 11.48 4.79 -21.16
N LEU A 196 11.22 3.93 -22.14
CA LEU A 196 10.28 4.19 -23.23
C LEU A 196 8.91 3.56 -22.94
N VAL A 197 7.87 4.36 -23.06
CA VAL A 197 6.47 3.97 -22.98
C VAL A 197 5.85 3.94 -24.37
N LEU A 198 5.12 2.91 -24.71
CA LEU A 198 4.34 2.79 -25.94
C LEU A 198 2.86 2.67 -25.61
N ASP A 199 2.04 3.55 -26.19
CA ASP A 199 0.58 3.47 -26.14
C ASP A 199 0.01 3.48 -27.57
N ILE A 200 -0.54 2.34 -27.97
CA ILE A 200 -1.06 2.14 -29.34
C ILE A 200 -2.53 2.57 -29.50
N THR A 201 -3.17 3.06 -28.45
CA THR A 201 -4.56 3.52 -28.41
C THR A 201 -4.71 4.75 -27.51
N CYS A 202 -3.99 5.80 -27.87
CA CYS A 202 -3.70 6.89 -26.94
C CYS A 202 -4.91 7.72 -26.49
N GLY A 203 -6.02 7.72 -27.24
CA GLY A 203 -7.17 8.53 -26.90
C GLY A 203 -6.77 10.02 -26.72
N SER A 204 -7.08 10.59 -25.56
CA SER A 204 -6.72 11.97 -25.19
C SER A 204 -5.24 12.15 -24.79
N GLY A 205 -4.38 11.15 -24.98
CA GLY A 205 -2.96 11.23 -24.69
C GLY A 205 -2.58 11.18 -23.21
N THR A 206 -3.40 10.57 -22.37
CA THR A 206 -3.14 10.48 -20.91
C THR A 206 -1.82 9.78 -20.61
N THR A 207 -1.50 8.70 -21.33
CA THR A 207 -0.24 7.97 -21.16
C THR A 207 0.97 8.84 -21.46
N ALA A 208 0.95 9.56 -22.61
CA ALA A 208 2.03 10.47 -23.00
C ALA A 208 2.19 11.63 -22.02
N PHE A 209 1.08 12.22 -21.56
CA PHE A 209 1.08 13.30 -20.57
C PHE A 209 1.72 12.84 -19.24
N VAL A 210 1.32 11.69 -18.71
CA VAL A 210 1.90 11.14 -17.47
C VAL A 210 3.37 10.75 -17.67
N ALA A 211 3.73 10.21 -18.83
CA ALA A 211 5.12 9.86 -19.14
C ALA A 211 6.01 11.09 -19.12
N GLU A 212 5.58 12.18 -19.75
CA GLU A 212 6.30 13.47 -19.74
C GLU A 212 6.45 14.02 -18.32
N GLN A 213 5.36 14.07 -17.55
CA GLN A 213 5.35 14.52 -16.17
C GLN A 213 6.36 13.78 -15.28
N TRP A 214 6.59 12.50 -15.55
CA TRP A 214 7.47 11.63 -14.76
C TRP A 214 8.80 11.34 -15.43
N GLY A 215 9.18 12.08 -16.47
CA GLY A 215 10.48 11.97 -17.12
C GLY A 215 10.70 10.67 -17.90
N ARG A 216 9.62 10.08 -18.46
CA ARG A 216 9.70 8.91 -19.35
C ARG A 216 9.58 9.36 -20.79
N ARG A 217 10.29 8.68 -21.70
CA ARG A 217 10.09 8.86 -23.13
C ARG A 217 8.82 8.13 -23.56
N TRP A 218 8.16 8.62 -24.58
CA TRP A 218 6.92 8.00 -25.02
C TRP A 218 6.77 7.99 -26.54
N ILE A 219 6.07 6.97 -27.01
CA ILE A 219 5.54 6.88 -28.37
C ILE A 219 4.06 6.57 -28.23
N THR A 220 3.23 7.34 -28.93
CA THR A 220 1.79 7.13 -28.87
C THR A 220 1.18 7.20 -30.27
N CYS A 221 0.16 6.38 -30.52
CA CYS A 221 -0.59 6.34 -31.76
C CYS A 221 -2.08 6.13 -31.50
N ASP A 222 -2.88 6.51 -32.48
CA ASP A 222 -4.31 6.26 -32.49
C ASP A 222 -4.81 6.25 -33.96
N THR A 223 -5.89 5.56 -34.21
CA THR A 223 -6.57 5.57 -35.52
C THR A 223 -7.47 6.79 -35.67
N SER A 224 -7.89 7.42 -34.57
CA SER A 224 -8.76 8.60 -34.55
C SER A 224 -7.95 9.89 -34.67
N ARG A 225 -8.19 10.65 -35.74
CA ARG A 225 -7.59 12.01 -35.88
C ARG A 225 -8.05 12.98 -34.80
N VAL A 226 -9.26 12.81 -34.29
CA VAL A 226 -9.79 13.61 -33.16
C VAL A 226 -8.98 13.34 -31.90
N ALA A 227 -8.74 12.06 -31.59
CA ALA A 227 -7.92 11.66 -30.46
C ALA A 227 -6.50 12.26 -30.56
N LEU A 228 -5.85 12.10 -31.71
CA LEU A 228 -4.50 12.66 -31.94
C LEU A 228 -4.46 14.19 -31.82
N THR A 229 -5.48 14.90 -32.29
CA THR A 229 -5.57 16.37 -32.16
C THR A 229 -5.68 16.78 -30.69
N LEU A 230 -6.54 16.12 -29.92
CA LEU A 230 -6.69 16.36 -28.48
C LEU A 230 -5.40 16.04 -27.71
N ALA A 231 -4.78 14.89 -28.01
CA ALA A 231 -3.51 14.50 -27.39
C ALA A 231 -2.40 15.52 -27.68
N LYS A 232 -2.27 15.96 -28.95
CA LYS A 232 -1.32 16.99 -29.34
C LYS A 232 -1.59 18.31 -28.61
N GLN A 233 -2.81 18.81 -28.61
CA GLN A 233 -3.18 20.03 -27.90
C GLN A 233 -2.81 19.94 -26.42
N ARG A 234 -3.22 18.84 -25.73
CA ARG A 234 -2.92 18.62 -24.32
C ARG A 234 -1.43 18.67 -24.01
N LEU A 235 -0.61 17.98 -24.83
CA LEU A 235 0.83 17.94 -24.62
C LEU A 235 1.53 19.28 -24.91
N MET A 236 1.07 20.01 -25.94
CA MET A 236 1.64 21.31 -26.28
C MET A 236 1.27 22.44 -25.31
N THR A 237 0.15 22.31 -24.57
CA THR A 237 -0.31 23.29 -23.60
C THR A 237 -0.05 22.87 -22.15
N ALA A 238 0.54 21.69 -21.95
CA ALA A 238 0.83 21.19 -20.61
C ALA A 238 1.91 22.04 -19.93
N SER A 239 1.69 22.32 -18.65
CA SER A 239 2.69 22.88 -17.74
C SER A 239 3.01 21.82 -16.70
N TYR A 240 4.28 21.63 -16.43
CA TYR A 240 4.77 20.67 -15.42
C TYR A 240 5.52 21.47 -14.36
N ASP A 241 5.22 21.20 -13.09
CA ASP A 241 5.88 21.81 -11.93
C ASP A 241 7.22 21.13 -11.63
#